data_d87415b4ae904414ac8ef091221ee71c
#
_entry.id   d87415b4ae904414ac8ef091221ee71c
#
_cell.length_a   1.000
_cell.length_b   1.000
_cell.length_c   1.000
_cell.angle_alpha   90.00
_cell.angle_beta   90.00
_cell.angle_gamma   90.00
#
_symmetry.space_group_name_H-M   'P 1'
#
loop_
_entity.id
_entity.type
_entity.pdbx_description
1 polymer ?
#
loop_
_entity_poly.entity_id
_entity_poly.type
_entity_poly.pdbx_seq_one_letter_code
_entity_poly.pdbx_strand_id
1 'polypeptide(L)'
;QSISKINKIKIKEGMILSNEPGFYKKDNFGIRIENLVFVKKAKKKIFFENLTLAPIEKELINQKLLSSSEKTYLFKYHMNVYSKISKYLNLKERRWLASFI
;
A
#
# COMPACT_ATOMS: atom_id res chain seq x y z
N GLN A 1 5.08 9.35 -11.53
CA GLN A 1 5.48 10.49 -10.69
C GLN A 1 5.21 10.17 -9.22
N SER A 2 6.09 10.60 -8.32
CA SER A 2 5.89 10.44 -6.88
C SER A 2 5.01 11.54 -6.28
N ILE A 3 4.31 11.20 -5.19
CA ILE A 3 3.56 12.18 -4.41
C ILE A 3 4.53 12.83 -3.43
N SER A 4 4.77 14.13 -3.57
CA SER A 4 5.65 14.87 -2.65
C SER A 4 5.12 16.29 -2.39
N LYS A 5 5.50 16.88 -1.25
CA LYS A 5 5.13 18.25 -0.89
C LYS A 5 5.71 19.32 -1.83
N ILE A 6 6.78 18.99 -2.56
CA ILE A 6 7.49 19.91 -3.46
C ILE A 6 6.87 19.89 -4.86
N ASN A 7 6.13 18.83 -5.21
CA ASN A 7 5.55 18.68 -6.52
C ASN A 7 4.31 19.58 -6.69
N LYS A 8 4.35 20.48 -7.65
CA LYS A 8 3.26 21.42 -7.97
C LYS A 8 2.30 20.93 -9.07
N ILE A 9 2.52 19.72 -9.58
CA ILE A 9 1.66 19.15 -10.62
C ILE A 9 0.33 18.75 -9.99
N LYS A 10 -0.75 19.28 -10.52
CA LYS A 10 -2.11 18.91 -10.07
C LYS A 10 -2.40 17.46 -10.38
N ILE A 11 -2.84 16.73 -9.38
CA ILE A 11 -3.29 15.34 -9.53
C ILE A 11 -4.57 15.33 -10.37
N LYS A 12 -4.60 14.47 -11.39
CA LYS A 12 -5.74 14.30 -12.31
C LYS A 12 -6.15 12.83 -12.37
N GLU A 13 -7.43 12.62 -12.66
CA GLU A 13 -7.97 11.29 -12.97
C GLU A 13 -7.14 10.60 -14.07
N GLY A 14 -6.93 9.30 -13.93
CA GLY A 14 -6.16 8.48 -14.85
C GLY A 14 -4.65 8.47 -14.60
N MET A 15 -4.13 9.30 -13.69
CA MET A 15 -2.71 9.26 -13.34
C MET A 15 -2.36 8.00 -12.55
N ILE A 16 -1.17 7.46 -12.80
CA ILE A 16 -0.53 6.46 -11.96
C ILE A 16 0.62 7.15 -11.22
N LEU A 17 0.63 7.02 -9.90
CA LEU A 17 1.56 7.66 -9.01
C LEU A 17 2.20 6.63 -8.09
N SER A 18 3.45 6.86 -7.67
CA SER A 18 4.04 6.12 -6.54
C SER A 18 3.74 6.84 -5.23
N ASN A 19 3.24 6.07 -4.25
CA ASN A 19 3.11 6.50 -2.86
C ASN A 19 4.20 5.77 -2.06
N GLU A 20 5.26 6.48 -1.72
CA GLU A 20 6.52 5.90 -1.25
C GLU A 20 7.10 6.63 -0.02
N PRO A 21 6.35 6.71 1.10
CA PRO A 21 6.89 7.28 2.33
C PRO A 21 8.06 6.46 2.84
N GLY A 22 9.11 7.13 3.31
CA GLY A 22 10.29 6.48 3.84
C GLY A 22 10.91 7.23 5.00
N PHE A 23 11.63 6.50 5.82
CA PHE A 23 12.47 7.02 6.89
C PHE A 23 13.92 6.59 6.66
N TYR A 24 14.85 7.52 6.77
CA TYR A 24 16.27 7.27 6.50
C TYR A 24 17.11 7.86 7.63
N LYS A 25 17.88 7.00 8.29
CA LYS A 25 18.83 7.40 9.33
C LYS A 25 20.25 7.34 8.74
N LYS A 26 20.91 8.49 8.66
CA LYS A 26 22.26 8.61 8.10
C LYS A 26 23.22 7.59 8.74
N ASP A 27 24.01 6.92 7.90
CA ASP A 27 25.02 5.92 8.27
C ASP A 27 24.48 4.73 9.10
N ASN A 28 23.16 4.47 9.04
CA ASN A 28 22.54 3.41 9.83
C ASN A 28 21.59 2.55 8.99
N PHE A 29 20.36 3.02 8.71
CA PHE A 29 19.39 2.28 7.93
C PHE A 29 18.39 3.20 7.22
N GLY A 30 17.70 2.65 6.22
CA GLY A 30 16.53 3.25 5.61
C GLY A 30 15.42 2.22 5.49
N ILE A 31 14.19 2.68 5.59
CA ILE A 31 13.00 1.87 5.36
C ILE A 31 11.99 2.67 4.54
N ARG A 32 11.39 2.02 3.55
CA ARG A 32 10.36 2.60 2.68
C ARG A 32 9.25 1.61 2.45
N ILE A 33 8.02 2.10 2.46
CA ILE A 33 6.85 1.39 1.96
C ILE A 33 6.44 2.04 0.66
N GLU A 34 6.28 1.26 -0.40
CA GLU A 34 5.95 1.80 -1.72
C GLU A 34 4.81 1.02 -2.36
N ASN A 35 3.78 1.75 -2.74
CA ASN A 35 2.69 1.23 -3.56
C ASN A 35 2.46 2.16 -4.75
N LEU A 36 2.18 1.58 -5.91
CA LEU A 36 1.59 2.32 -7.01
C LEU A 36 0.10 2.51 -6.75
N VAL A 37 -0.38 3.71 -7.05
CA VAL A 37 -1.78 4.07 -6.93
C VAL A 37 -2.30 4.64 -8.24
N PHE A 38 -3.55 4.34 -8.54
CA PHE A 38 -4.27 4.88 -9.68
C PHE A 38 -5.26 5.94 -9.20
N VAL A 39 -5.28 7.08 -9.87
CA VAL A 39 -6.18 8.19 -9.53
C VAL A 39 -7.52 7.97 -10.20
N LYS A 40 -8.56 7.78 -9.40
CA LYS A 40 -9.95 7.69 -9.83
C LYS A 40 -10.74 8.93 -9.42
N LYS A 41 -11.81 9.18 -10.14
CA LYS A 41 -12.78 10.23 -9.82
C LYS A 41 -14.17 9.62 -9.67
N ALA A 42 -14.84 9.99 -8.59
CA ALA A 42 -16.25 9.68 -8.38
C ALA A 42 -16.97 10.97 -7.99
N LYS A 43 -17.97 11.34 -8.78
CA LYS A 43 -18.67 12.63 -8.64
C LYS A 43 -17.66 13.79 -8.74
N LYS A 44 -17.50 14.61 -7.68
CA LYS A 44 -16.56 15.74 -7.63
C LYS A 44 -15.29 15.44 -6.81
N LYS A 45 -15.10 14.19 -6.33
CA LYS A 45 -13.97 13.80 -5.48
C LYS A 45 -12.99 12.91 -6.24
N ILE A 46 -11.71 13.12 -5.96
CA ILE A 46 -10.61 12.29 -6.44
C ILE A 46 -10.22 11.35 -5.29
N PHE A 47 -9.94 10.10 -5.60
CA PHE A 47 -9.43 9.11 -4.65
C PHE A 47 -8.39 8.20 -5.31
N PHE A 48 -7.63 7.49 -4.48
CA PHE A 48 -6.58 6.59 -4.92
C PHE A 48 -7.02 5.14 -4.77
N GLU A 49 -6.77 4.34 -5.80
CA GLU A 49 -6.88 2.90 -5.75
C GLU A 49 -5.50 2.27 -5.83
N ASN A 50 -5.19 1.31 -4.93
CA ASN A 50 -3.92 0.60 -4.97
C ASN A 50 -3.83 -0.29 -6.21
N LEU A 51 -2.73 -0.16 -6.96
CA LEU A 51 -2.36 -1.06 -8.05
C LEU A 51 -1.42 -2.16 -7.59
N THR A 52 -0.56 -1.88 -6.62
CA THR A 52 0.34 -2.87 -6.04
C THR A 52 -0.45 -3.91 -5.26
N LEU A 53 -0.24 -5.19 -5.58
CA LEU A 53 -0.90 -6.34 -4.97
C LEU A 53 0.12 -7.26 -4.31
N ALA A 54 1.02 -6.69 -3.51
CA ALA A 54 1.99 -7.41 -2.70
C ALA A 54 1.70 -7.17 -1.21
N PRO A 55 1.84 -8.18 -0.34
CA PRO A 55 1.67 -7.97 1.09
C PRO A 55 2.76 -7.05 1.64
N ILE A 56 2.42 -6.25 2.65
CA ILE A 56 3.38 -5.47 3.43
C ILE A 56 3.91 -6.38 4.54
N GLU A 57 5.24 -6.42 4.72
CA GLU A 57 5.89 -7.28 5.70
C GLU A 57 5.49 -6.89 7.14
N LYS A 58 4.71 -7.74 7.78
CA LYS A 58 4.14 -7.47 9.10
C LYS A 58 5.16 -7.52 10.24
N GLU A 59 6.25 -8.27 10.08
CA GLU A 59 7.31 -8.35 11.10
C GLU A 59 8.04 -7.01 11.28
N LEU A 60 8.01 -6.14 10.27
CA LEU A 60 8.57 -4.80 10.31
C LEU A 60 7.58 -3.74 10.84
N ILE A 61 6.37 -4.15 11.21
CA ILE A 61 5.31 -3.23 11.67
C ILE A 61 5.15 -3.31 13.18
N ASN A 62 5.36 -2.20 13.87
CA ASN A 62 5.02 -2.11 15.28
C ASN A 62 3.52 -1.84 15.46
N GLN A 63 2.75 -2.89 15.67
CA GLN A 63 1.29 -2.85 15.81
C GLN A 63 0.79 -1.92 16.94
N LYS A 64 1.62 -1.69 17.98
CA LYS A 64 1.26 -0.81 19.10
C LYS A 64 1.25 0.67 18.72
N LEU A 65 1.98 1.04 17.67
CA LEU A 65 2.04 2.42 17.17
C LEU A 65 0.94 2.74 16.15
N LEU A 66 0.21 1.73 15.66
CA LEU A 66 -0.87 1.94 14.70
C LEU A 66 -2.18 2.32 15.40
N SER A 67 -2.85 3.33 14.88
CA SER A 67 -4.23 3.66 15.24
C SER A 67 -5.19 2.55 14.77
N SER A 68 -6.41 2.56 15.30
CA SER A 68 -7.46 1.61 14.87
C SER A 68 -7.79 1.74 13.39
N SER A 69 -7.80 2.95 12.85
CA SER A 69 -8.05 3.19 11.42
C SER A 69 -6.91 2.66 10.52
N GLU A 70 -5.66 2.81 10.96
CA GLU A 70 -4.49 2.27 10.23
C GLU A 70 -4.47 0.75 10.25
N LYS A 71 -4.80 0.10 11.38
CA LYS A 71 -4.96 -1.36 11.47
C LYS A 71 -6.05 -1.86 10.53
N THR A 72 -7.20 -1.18 10.50
CA THR A 72 -8.31 -1.51 9.61
C THR A 72 -7.92 -1.35 8.15
N TYR A 73 -7.20 -0.28 7.80
CA TYR A 73 -6.68 -0.07 6.45
C TYR A 73 -5.75 -1.21 6.03
N LEU A 74 -4.77 -1.56 6.87
CA LEU A 74 -3.80 -2.62 6.58
C LEU A 74 -4.48 -3.98 6.40
N PHE A 75 -5.45 -4.30 7.26
CA PHE A 75 -6.25 -5.52 7.14
C PHE A 75 -7.02 -5.55 5.81
N LYS A 76 -7.74 -4.49 5.47
CA LYS A 76 -8.48 -4.40 4.20
C LYS A 76 -7.55 -4.47 2.98
N TYR A 77 -6.37 -3.88 3.07
CA TYR A 77 -5.36 -3.96 2.02
C TYR A 77 -4.92 -5.42 1.79
N HIS A 78 -4.53 -6.14 2.84
CA HIS A 78 -4.12 -7.54 2.74
C HIS A 78 -5.26 -8.44 2.28
N MET A 79 -6.50 -8.22 2.73
CA MET A 79 -7.68 -8.94 2.24
C MET A 79 -7.90 -8.73 0.74
N ASN A 80 -7.70 -7.51 0.25
CA ASN A 80 -7.80 -7.21 -1.18
C ASN A 80 -6.69 -7.92 -1.98
N VAL A 81 -5.45 -7.90 -1.49
CA VAL A 81 -4.33 -8.65 -2.09
C VAL A 81 -4.69 -10.13 -2.17
N TYR A 82 -5.10 -10.73 -1.05
CA TYR A 82 -5.47 -12.14 -1.01
C TYR A 82 -6.60 -12.48 -1.99
N SER A 83 -7.68 -11.72 -1.99
CA SER A 83 -8.85 -11.98 -2.85
C SER A 83 -8.51 -11.94 -4.35
N LYS A 84 -7.59 -11.07 -4.75
CA LYS A 84 -7.19 -10.92 -6.15
C LYS A 84 -6.12 -11.91 -6.60
N ILE A 85 -5.21 -12.28 -5.71
CA ILE A 85 -4.02 -13.08 -6.06
C ILE A 85 -4.22 -14.57 -5.77
N SER A 86 -5.01 -14.95 -4.76
CA SER A 86 -5.15 -16.35 -4.31
C SER A 86 -5.60 -17.30 -5.40
N LYS A 87 -6.38 -16.85 -6.38
CA LYS A 87 -6.84 -17.67 -7.52
C LYS A 87 -5.69 -18.17 -8.43
N TYR A 88 -4.54 -17.53 -8.39
CA TYR A 88 -3.35 -17.90 -9.17
C TYR A 88 -2.37 -18.76 -8.38
N LEU A 89 -2.64 -19.02 -7.11
CA LEU A 89 -1.75 -19.68 -6.17
C LEU A 89 -2.24 -21.11 -5.85
N ASN A 90 -1.30 -22.01 -5.62
CA ASN A 90 -1.59 -23.33 -5.06
C ASN A 90 -1.95 -23.25 -3.56
N LEU A 91 -2.35 -24.36 -2.94
CA LEU A 91 -2.81 -24.38 -1.55
C LEU A 91 -1.73 -23.93 -0.54
N LYS A 92 -0.49 -24.34 -0.75
CA LYS A 92 0.64 -23.95 0.13
C LYS A 92 0.91 -22.45 0.05
N GLU A 93 0.92 -21.90 -1.15
CA GLU A 93 1.12 -20.48 -1.41
C GLU A 93 -0.03 -19.63 -0.85
N ARG A 94 -1.28 -20.09 -0.98
CA ARG A 94 -2.45 -19.42 -0.38
C ARG A 94 -2.34 -19.35 1.14
N ARG A 95 -1.91 -20.42 1.79
CA ARG A 95 -1.70 -20.45 3.25
C ARG A 95 -0.62 -19.48 3.68
N TRP A 96 0.48 -19.41 2.92
CA TRP A 96 1.53 -18.44 3.15
C TRP A 96 1.00 -17.00 3.01
N LEU A 97 0.30 -16.69 1.91
CA LEU A 97 -0.27 -15.36 1.69
C LEU A 97 -1.28 -14.98 2.78
N ALA A 98 -2.13 -15.92 3.21
CA ALA A 98 -3.09 -15.69 4.30
C ALA A 98 -2.41 -15.38 5.65
N SER A 99 -1.15 -15.77 5.85
CA SER A 99 -0.41 -15.47 7.07
C SER A 99 -0.12 -13.97 7.28
N PHE A 100 -0.27 -13.16 6.25
CA PHE A 100 -0.12 -11.69 6.33
C PHE A 100 -1.39 -10.94 6.78
N ILE A 101 -2.53 -11.63 6.80
CA ILE A 101 -3.83 -11.02 7.15
C ILE A 101 -4.04 -10.99 8.67
#